data_f549b11ab138ab730ddb15d12f8247e4
#
_entry.id   f549b11ab138ab730ddb15d12f8247e4
#
_cell.length_a   1.000
_cell.length_b   1.000
_cell.length_c   1.000
_cell.angle_alpha   90.00
_cell.angle_beta   90.00
_cell.angle_gamma   90.00
#
_symmetry.space_group_name_H-M   'P 1'
#
loop_
_entity.id
_entity.type
_entity.pdbx_description
1 polymer ?
#
loop_
_entity_poly.entity_id
_entity_poly.type
_entity_poly.pdbx_seq_one_letter_code
_entity_poly.pdbx_strand_id
1 'polypeptide(L)'
;KDGFVDGAAVAGGEYFRLDLMAPMPEDLDNIRIPDGEYRFDLSMNRDEFTIIDIGNTDYSWVDEDMEGWALPLEDAKLTVNGNRFELEAFVDNTDYHVTFEGDYSLTTSIINDYVSSLTQDTVIDVSNCSASVNSYGDYWDCGYNNWCIEFVCNDGMKYGTYLVIDFLNNSTSDFTGTYVAS
;
A
#
# COMPACT_ATOMS: atom_id res chain seq x y z
N LYS A 1 23.53 1.14 -14.43
CA LYS A 1 22.58 1.16 -15.57
C LYS A 1 21.21 1.51 -15.01
N ASP A 2 20.45 2.37 -15.69
CA ASP A 2 19.13 2.73 -15.21
C ASP A 2 18.25 1.49 -15.16
N GLY A 3 17.73 1.15 -13.98
CA GLY A 3 16.93 -0.06 -13.76
C GLY A 3 15.50 0.05 -14.28
N PHE A 4 15.00 1.29 -14.52
CA PHE A 4 13.68 1.58 -15.03
C PHE A 4 13.71 2.62 -16.14
N VAL A 5 12.91 2.38 -17.18
CA VAL A 5 12.62 3.36 -18.22
C VAL A 5 11.12 3.33 -18.49
N ASP A 6 10.48 4.49 -18.44
CA ASP A 6 9.03 4.65 -18.64
C ASP A 6 8.17 3.73 -17.74
N GLY A 7 8.63 3.50 -16.48
CA GLY A 7 7.93 2.66 -15.52
C GLY A 7 8.10 1.15 -15.72
N ALA A 8 8.98 0.72 -16.62
CA ALA A 8 9.29 -0.69 -16.85
C ALA A 8 10.75 -1.01 -16.51
N ALA A 9 10.99 -2.21 -15.96
CA ALA A 9 12.33 -2.72 -15.72
C ALA A 9 13.10 -2.87 -17.03
N VAL A 10 14.40 -2.60 -17.00
CA VAL A 10 15.30 -2.66 -18.16
C VAL A 10 16.25 -3.82 -18.00
N ALA A 11 16.43 -4.60 -19.07
CA ALA A 11 17.37 -5.73 -19.11
C ALA A 11 18.78 -5.33 -18.61
N GLY A 12 19.33 -6.11 -17.66
CA GLY A 12 20.57 -5.82 -16.96
C GLY A 12 20.52 -4.58 -16.07
N GLY A 13 19.33 -4.14 -15.65
CA GLY A 13 19.13 -3.01 -14.77
C GLY A 13 19.06 -3.40 -13.29
N GLU A 14 19.41 -2.46 -12.43
CA GLU A 14 19.31 -2.57 -10.97
C GLU A 14 18.49 -1.42 -10.44
N TYR A 15 17.66 -1.66 -9.41
CA TYR A 15 16.82 -0.63 -8.82
C TYR A 15 16.45 -0.94 -7.37
N PHE A 16 16.14 0.10 -6.63
CA PHE A 16 15.53 0.01 -5.30
C PHE A 16 14.06 0.39 -5.38
N ARG A 17 13.23 -0.37 -4.67
CA ARG A 17 11.85 0.01 -4.35
C ARG A 17 11.76 0.27 -2.86
N LEU A 18 11.06 1.30 -2.47
CA LEU A 18 10.91 1.70 -1.07
C LEU A 18 9.45 2.09 -0.82
N ASP A 19 8.84 1.47 0.16
CA ASP A 19 7.55 1.92 0.70
C ASP A 19 7.81 2.94 1.80
N LEU A 20 7.40 4.19 1.58
CA LEU A 20 7.64 5.31 2.49
C LEU A 20 6.36 5.67 3.24
N MET A 21 6.47 5.82 4.54
CA MET A 21 5.45 6.45 5.36
C MET A 21 5.81 7.93 5.56
N ALA A 22 4.90 8.78 5.15
CA ALA A 22 5.09 10.23 5.20
C ALA A 22 3.84 10.93 5.74
N PRO A 23 3.95 12.15 6.26
CA PRO A 23 2.79 12.96 6.58
C PRO A 23 1.85 13.10 5.38
N MET A 24 0.54 13.09 5.65
CA MET A 24 -0.46 13.34 4.61
C MET A 24 -0.23 14.74 3.99
N PRO A 25 -0.14 14.86 2.66
CA PRO A 25 0.05 16.15 2.02
C PRO A 25 -1.16 17.06 2.26
N GLU A 26 -0.91 18.34 2.57
CA GLU A 26 -1.96 19.35 2.74
C GLU A 26 -2.60 19.75 1.39
N ASP A 27 -1.81 19.73 0.32
CA ASP A 27 -2.24 20.06 -1.05
C ASP A 27 -2.21 18.81 -1.93
N LEU A 28 -3.40 18.28 -2.21
CA LEU A 28 -3.57 17.06 -3.02
C LEU A 28 -3.36 17.32 -4.54
N ASP A 29 -3.35 18.57 -4.97
CA ASP A 29 -3.08 18.94 -6.36
C ASP A 29 -1.57 19.10 -6.64
N ASN A 30 -0.75 19.13 -5.57
CA ASN A 30 0.70 19.28 -5.68
C ASN A 30 1.43 18.36 -4.69
N ILE A 31 1.20 17.06 -4.84
CA ILE A 31 1.80 16.04 -3.98
C ILE A 31 3.30 15.94 -4.26
N ARG A 32 4.09 15.93 -3.19
CA ARG A 32 5.54 15.68 -3.22
C ARG A 32 5.91 14.74 -2.08
N ILE A 33 7.02 14.05 -2.24
CA ILE A 33 7.62 13.32 -1.12
C ILE A 33 8.18 14.37 -0.16
N PRO A 34 7.71 14.41 1.11
CA PRO A 34 8.17 15.40 2.08
C PRO A 34 9.67 15.35 2.32
N ASP A 35 10.29 16.53 2.47
CA ASP A 35 11.68 16.63 2.87
C ASP A 35 11.88 16.02 4.26
N GLY A 36 12.94 15.25 4.42
CA GLY A 36 13.26 14.63 5.70
C GLY A 36 14.18 13.42 5.56
N GLU A 37 14.44 12.79 6.70
CA GLU A 37 15.22 11.58 6.80
C GLU A 37 14.28 10.43 7.14
N TYR A 38 14.14 9.47 6.24
CA TYR A 38 13.34 8.26 6.38
C TYR A 38 14.24 7.12 6.82
N ARG A 39 13.85 6.39 7.85
CA ARG A 39 14.61 5.27 8.40
C ARG A 39 13.85 3.97 8.26
N PHE A 40 14.60 2.90 7.99
CA PHE A 40 14.06 1.55 7.89
C PHE A 40 13.49 1.12 9.24
N ASP A 41 12.24 0.64 9.23
CA ASP A 41 11.53 0.21 10.43
C ASP A 41 10.80 -1.12 10.20
N LEU A 42 11.29 -2.17 10.86
CA LEU A 42 10.69 -3.49 10.84
C LEU A 42 9.54 -3.66 11.85
N SER A 43 9.28 -2.65 12.69
CA SER A 43 8.23 -2.74 13.72
C SER A 43 6.82 -2.69 13.15
N MET A 44 6.66 -2.30 11.88
CA MET A 44 5.38 -2.14 11.20
C MET A 44 4.44 -1.10 11.84
N ASN A 45 4.97 -0.21 12.67
CA ASN A 45 4.20 0.84 13.36
C ASN A 45 3.66 1.91 12.41
N ARG A 46 4.20 1.98 11.20
CA ARG A 46 3.84 2.99 10.19
C ARG A 46 4.01 4.43 10.68
N ASP A 47 5.03 4.66 11.48
CA ASP A 47 5.38 6.00 11.92
C ASP A 47 5.81 6.87 10.73
N GLU A 48 5.54 8.17 10.80
CA GLU A 48 5.99 9.10 9.77
C GLU A 48 7.50 9.10 9.65
N PHE A 49 8.00 9.31 8.43
CA PHE A 49 9.42 9.30 8.08
C PHE A 49 10.09 7.93 8.30
N THR A 50 9.35 6.86 7.99
CA THR A 50 9.89 5.51 7.98
C THR A 50 9.86 4.90 6.58
N ILE A 51 10.77 3.94 6.36
CA ILE A 51 10.77 3.02 5.24
C ILE A 51 10.25 1.70 5.82
N ILE A 52 9.13 1.19 5.32
CA ILE A 52 8.52 -0.04 5.83
C ILE A 52 8.64 -1.16 4.81
N ASP A 53 8.65 -2.41 5.27
CA ASP A 53 8.62 -3.57 4.39
C ASP A 53 7.25 -4.26 4.45
N ILE A 54 6.36 -3.86 3.56
CA ILE A 54 5.05 -4.50 3.35
C ILE A 54 5.01 -5.29 2.03
N GLY A 55 6.18 -5.71 1.53
CA GLY A 55 6.33 -6.54 0.35
C GLY A 55 6.75 -5.82 -0.92
N ASN A 56 7.06 -4.51 -0.84
CA ASN A 56 7.56 -3.71 -1.96
C ASN A 56 8.83 -2.90 -1.59
N THR A 57 9.51 -3.24 -0.52
CA THR A 57 10.77 -2.62 -0.13
C THR A 57 11.90 -3.60 -0.37
N ASP A 58 12.62 -3.41 -1.47
CA ASP A 58 13.66 -4.34 -1.91
C ASP A 58 14.73 -3.69 -2.80
N TYR A 59 15.86 -4.37 -2.91
CA TYR A 59 16.81 -4.22 -3.99
C TYR A 59 16.54 -5.27 -5.04
N SER A 60 16.34 -4.86 -6.27
CA SER A 60 16.01 -5.74 -7.38
C SER A 60 16.93 -5.54 -8.55
N TRP A 61 17.16 -6.62 -9.30
CA TRP A 61 17.84 -6.57 -10.58
C TRP A 61 17.15 -7.46 -11.60
N VAL A 62 17.37 -7.13 -12.87
CA VAL A 62 16.83 -7.86 -14.00
C VAL A 62 18.01 -8.20 -14.92
N ASP A 63 18.15 -9.46 -15.28
CA ASP A 63 19.22 -9.88 -16.19
C ASP A 63 18.92 -9.54 -17.66
N GLU A 64 19.79 -9.97 -18.56
CA GLU A 64 19.65 -9.69 -19.99
C GLU A 64 18.49 -10.47 -20.63
N ASP A 65 18.00 -11.52 -19.98
CA ASP A 65 16.86 -12.34 -20.43
C ASP A 65 15.53 -11.85 -19.83
N MET A 66 15.53 -10.72 -19.09
CA MET A 66 14.39 -10.15 -18.36
C MET A 66 13.89 -11.01 -17.20
N GLU A 67 14.72 -11.93 -16.70
CA GLU A 67 14.45 -12.60 -15.44
C GLU A 67 14.95 -11.72 -14.29
N GLY A 68 14.10 -11.52 -13.29
CA GLY A 68 14.36 -10.62 -12.18
C GLY A 68 14.47 -11.35 -10.84
N TRP A 69 15.27 -10.78 -9.95
CA TRP A 69 15.37 -11.21 -8.56
C TRP A 69 15.26 -10.00 -7.65
N ALA A 70 14.79 -10.25 -6.44
CA ALA A 70 14.68 -9.26 -5.39
C ALA A 70 15.31 -9.77 -4.10
N LEU A 71 16.02 -8.90 -3.39
CA LEU A 71 16.54 -9.14 -2.05
C LEU A 71 15.93 -8.12 -1.08
N PRO A 72 15.52 -8.55 0.11
CA PRO A 72 15.05 -7.63 1.13
C PRO A 72 16.18 -6.71 1.59
N LEU A 73 15.82 -5.48 2.01
CA LEU A 73 16.75 -4.62 2.71
C LEU A 73 16.92 -5.12 4.15
N GLU A 74 18.15 -5.06 4.66
CA GLU A 74 18.46 -5.32 6.06
C GLU A 74 18.49 -4.03 6.89
N ASP A 75 18.87 -2.91 6.26
CA ASP A 75 18.81 -1.55 6.79
C ASP A 75 18.74 -0.55 5.65
N ALA A 76 18.12 0.61 5.89
CA ALA A 76 18.09 1.70 4.93
C ALA A 76 17.85 3.07 5.59
N LYS A 77 18.42 4.08 4.96
CA LYS A 77 18.17 5.49 5.27
C LYS A 77 18.04 6.28 3.97
N LEU A 78 16.91 6.94 3.79
CA LEU A 78 16.67 7.83 2.65
C LEU A 78 16.60 9.27 3.16
N THR A 79 17.42 10.15 2.59
CA THR A 79 17.32 11.61 2.81
C THR A 79 16.69 12.25 1.58
N VAL A 80 15.61 13.01 1.80
CA VAL A 80 14.89 13.77 0.78
C VAL A 80 15.10 15.25 1.02
N ASN A 81 15.51 15.98 0.00
CA ASN A 81 15.66 17.42 0.01
C ASN A 81 15.22 17.99 -1.35
N GLY A 82 13.97 18.39 -1.46
CA GLY A 82 13.33 18.83 -2.69
C GLY A 82 13.31 17.72 -3.75
N ASN A 83 14.11 17.88 -4.79
CA ASN A 83 14.25 16.91 -5.89
C ASN A 83 15.55 16.09 -5.81
N ARG A 84 16.23 16.14 -4.65
CA ARG A 84 17.42 15.36 -4.38
C ARG A 84 17.12 14.25 -3.36
N PHE A 85 17.52 13.05 -3.70
CA PHE A 85 17.35 11.83 -2.92
C PHE A 85 18.71 11.19 -2.70
N GLU A 86 19.02 10.86 -1.44
CA GLU A 86 20.22 10.13 -1.06
C GLU A 86 19.82 8.90 -0.25
N LEU A 87 20.02 7.71 -0.82
CA LEU A 87 19.76 6.42 -0.18
C LEU A 87 21.07 5.79 0.27
N GLU A 88 21.13 5.44 1.54
CA GLU A 88 22.10 4.51 2.12
C GLU A 88 21.32 3.23 2.43
N ALA A 89 21.73 2.08 1.90
CA ALA A 89 21.05 0.81 2.11
C ALA A 89 22.06 -0.31 2.35
N PHE A 90 21.68 -1.28 3.17
CA PHE A 90 22.44 -2.48 3.44
C PHE A 90 21.65 -3.71 3.00
N VAL A 91 22.22 -4.48 2.08
CA VAL A 91 21.58 -5.63 1.42
C VAL A 91 22.63 -6.72 1.20
N ASP A 92 22.37 -7.92 1.69
CA ASP A 92 23.22 -9.09 1.50
C ASP A 92 24.71 -8.80 1.77
N ASN A 93 25.01 -8.24 2.95
CA ASN A 93 26.34 -7.84 3.40
C ASN A 93 27.04 -6.79 2.51
N THR A 94 26.29 -6.00 1.75
CA THR A 94 26.81 -4.95 0.86
C THR A 94 26.18 -3.61 1.21
N ASP A 95 27.05 -2.59 1.37
CA ASP A 95 26.61 -1.21 1.52
C ASP A 95 26.39 -0.57 0.13
N TYR A 96 25.22 0.03 -0.04
CA TYR A 96 24.86 0.79 -1.23
C TYR A 96 24.70 2.26 -0.87
N HIS A 97 25.19 3.13 -1.73
CA HIS A 97 24.95 4.57 -1.67
C HIS A 97 24.46 5.04 -3.04
N VAL A 98 23.22 5.47 -3.10
CA VAL A 98 22.55 5.91 -4.32
C VAL A 98 22.13 7.35 -4.20
N THR A 99 22.40 8.15 -5.21
CA THR A 99 21.95 9.55 -5.28
C THR A 99 21.16 9.78 -6.55
N PHE A 100 20.07 10.51 -6.42
CA PHE A 100 19.30 11.03 -7.54
C PHE A 100 19.05 12.51 -7.33
N GLU A 101 19.19 13.31 -8.37
CA GLU A 101 18.80 14.72 -8.37
C GLU A 101 18.17 15.05 -9.74
N GLY A 102 16.92 15.46 -9.72
CA GLY A 102 16.19 15.75 -10.95
C GLY A 102 14.69 15.79 -10.74
N ASP A 103 13.97 16.12 -11.79
CA ASP A 103 12.51 16.08 -11.77
C ASP A 103 12.03 14.63 -11.72
N TYR A 104 11.00 14.39 -10.94
CA TYR A 104 10.33 13.10 -10.84
C TYR A 104 8.83 13.28 -11.00
N SER A 105 8.18 12.28 -11.55
CA SER A 105 6.73 12.25 -11.66
C SER A 105 6.13 11.34 -10.60
N LEU A 106 5.09 11.80 -9.95
CA LEU A 106 4.25 10.98 -9.09
C LEU A 106 3.00 10.57 -9.86
N THR A 107 2.73 9.27 -9.87
CA THR A 107 1.40 8.79 -10.24
C THR A 107 0.60 8.72 -8.96
N THR A 108 -0.37 9.61 -8.81
CA THR A 108 -1.28 9.56 -7.69
C THR A 108 -2.44 8.65 -8.02
N SER A 109 -2.51 7.50 -7.38
CA SER A 109 -3.77 6.85 -7.12
C SER A 109 -4.16 7.19 -5.68
N ILE A 110 -4.83 8.30 -5.49
CA ILE A 110 -5.54 8.49 -4.23
C ILE A 110 -6.67 7.48 -4.27
N ILE A 111 -6.41 6.32 -3.70
CA ILE A 111 -7.48 5.42 -3.31
C ILE A 111 -8.16 6.14 -2.15
N ASN A 112 -9.09 7.00 -2.50
CA ASN A 112 -10.01 7.55 -1.53
C ASN A 112 -10.98 6.40 -1.16
N ASP A 113 -10.47 5.41 -0.45
CA ASP A 113 -11.27 4.28 0.04
C ASP A 113 -12.44 4.75 0.93
N TYR A 114 -12.42 6.03 1.31
CA TYR A 114 -13.42 6.65 2.18
C TYR A 114 -14.30 7.70 1.51
N VAL A 115 -14.07 8.02 0.25
CA VAL A 115 -14.95 8.94 -0.47
C VAL A 115 -15.95 8.16 -1.30
N SER A 116 -17.15 8.07 -0.79
CA SER A 116 -18.28 7.55 -1.56
C SER A 116 -18.51 8.39 -2.81
N SER A 117 -18.65 7.75 -3.96
CA SER A 117 -19.13 8.40 -5.18
C SER A 117 -20.64 8.69 -5.13
N LEU A 118 -21.31 8.28 -4.05
CA LEU A 118 -22.72 8.56 -3.83
C LEU A 118 -22.92 10.04 -3.51
N THR A 119 -23.82 10.68 -4.23
CA THR A 119 -24.17 12.09 -4.04
C THR A 119 -25.35 12.28 -3.08
N GLN A 120 -25.96 11.19 -2.64
CA GLN A 120 -27.09 11.15 -1.70
C GLN A 120 -27.12 9.79 -0.98
N ASP A 121 -27.81 9.73 0.13
CA ASP A 121 -28.08 8.48 0.83
C ASP A 121 -28.73 7.47 -0.11
N THR A 122 -28.22 6.25 -0.12
CA THR A 122 -28.70 5.18 -0.99
C THR A 122 -29.08 3.98 -0.15
N VAL A 123 -30.25 3.43 -0.42
CA VAL A 123 -30.71 2.17 0.15
C VAL A 123 -30.41 1.05 -0.83
N ILE A 124 -29.62 0.08 -0.38
CA ILE A 124 -29.31 -1.13 -1.16
C ILE A 124 -30.20 -2.25 -0.63
N ASP A 125 -31.06 -2.78 -1.49
CA ASP A 125 -31.89 -3.94 -1.14
C ASP A 125 -31.12 -5.24 -1.39
N VAL A 126 -30.70 -5.89 -0.33
CA VAL A 126 -29.97 -7.16 -0.36
C VAL A 126 -30.85 -8.39 -0.16
N SER A 127 -32.19 -8.25 -0.18
CA SER A 127 -33.13 -9.36 0.09
C SER A 127 -33.02 -10.50 -0.91
N ASN A 128 -32.58 -10.23 -2.13
CA ASN A 128 -32.40 -11.21 -3.19
C ASN A 128 -30.91 -11.56 -3.48
N CYS A 129 -30.02 -11.20 -2.55
CA CYS A 129 -28.61 -11.46 -2.68
C CYS A 129 -28.22 -12.75 -1.93
N SER A 130 -27.23 -13.46 -2.42
CA SER A 130 -26.53 -14.43 -1.61
C SER A 130 -25.53 -13.72 -0.71
N ALA A 131 -25.43 -14.15 0.55
CA ALA A 131 -24.50 -13.60 1.50
C ALA A 131 -23.47 -14.65 1.93
N SER A 132 -22.21 -14.27 2.03
CA SER A 132 -21.17 -15.04 2.69
C SER A 132 -20.55 -14.24 3.81
N VAL A 133 -20.12 -14.93 4.86
CA VAL A 133 -19.46 -14.30 6.02
C VAL A 133 -18.17 -15.04 6.29
N ASN A 134 -17.07 -14.31 6.32
CA ASN A 134 -15.74 -14.84 6.58
C ASN A 134 -15.16 -14.19 7.83
N SER A 135 -14.45 -14.99 8.65
CA SER A 135 -13.66 -14.51 9.77
C SER A 135 -12.19 -14.67 9.43
N TYR A 136 -11.44 -13.59 9.50
CA TYR A 136 -10.00 -13.57 9.20
C TYR A 136 -9.11 -13.54 10.46
N GLY A 137 -9.71 -13.65 11.65
CA GLY A 137 -8.98 -13.50 12.91
C GLY A 137 -8.51 -12.07 13.10
N ASP A 138 -7.47 -11.89 13.88
CA ASP A 138 -6.83 -10.58 14.07
C ASP A 138 -5.90 -10.24 12.90
N TYR A 139 -6.50 -10.08 11.72
CA TYR A 139 -5.76 -9.85 10.47
C TYR A 139 -4.94 -8.55 10.50
N TRP A 140 -5.42 -7.53 11.23
CA TRP A 140 -4.80 -6.22 11.29
C TRP A 140 -3.88 -6.03 12.50
N ASP A 141 -3.67 -7.10 13.31
CA ASP A 141 -2.87 -7.07 14.55
C ASP A 141 -3.30 -5.94 15.50
N CYS A 142 -4.62 -5.76 15.63
CA CYS A 142 -5.22 -4.70 16.43
C CYS A 142 -5.97 -5.20 17.67
N GLY A 143 -5.92 -6.50 17.95
CA GLY A 143 -6.62 -7.14 19.07
C GLY A 143 -8.11 -7.41 18.81
N TYR A 144 -8.57 -7.24 17.57
CA TYR A 144 -9.94 -7.49 17.17
C TYR A 144 -10.00 -8.51 16.04
N ASN A 145 -11.08 -9.29 16.01
CA ASN A 145 -11.35 -10.19 14.90
C ASN A 145 -11.92 -9.40 13.73
N ASN A 146 -11.33 -9.58 12.55
CA ASN A 146 -11.82 -9.02 11.29
C ASN A 146 -12.87 -9.96 10.69
N TRP A 147 -14.03 -9.42 10.42
CA TRP A 147 -15.11 -10.07 9.72
C TRP A 147 -15.35 -9.40 8.38
N CYS A 148 -15.62 -10.18 7.36
CA CYS A 148 -16.01 -9.69 6.05
C CYS A 148 -17.37 -10.31 5.69
N ILE A 149 -18.34 -9.46 5.37
CA ILE A 149 -19.61 -9.88 4.79
C ILE A 149 -19.62 -9.46 3.32
N GLU A 150 -19.93 -10.43 2.47
CA GLU A 150 -20.08 -10.22 1.03
C GLU A 150 -21.53 -10.49 0.64
N PHE A 151 -22.15 -9.55 -0.05
CA PHE A 151 -23.43 -9.72 -0.69
C PHE A 151 -23.28 -9.72 -2.21
N VAL A 152 -23.72 -10.79 -2.86
CA VAL A 152 -23.70 -10.91 -4.32
C VAL A 152 -25.14 -10.99 -4.80
N CYS A 153 -25.58 -9.94 -5.46
CA CYS A 153 -26.94 -9.79 -5.94
C CYS A 153 -27.00 -10.07 -7.44
N ASN A 154 -27.81 -11.03 -7.83
CA ASN A 154 -28.06 -11.30 -9.22
C ASN A 154 -29.27 -10.46 -9.69
N ASP A 155 -29.01 -9.20 -10.00
CA ASP A 155 -30.00 -8.22 -10.41
C ASP A 155 -30.24 -8.13 -11.92
N GLY A 156 -29.64 -9.09 -12.67
CA GLY A 156 -29.72 -9.14 -14.13
C GLY A 156 -28.75 -8.19 -14.84
N MET A 157 -27.92 -7.45 -14.10
CA MET A 157 -26.83 -6.69 -14.70
C MET A 157 -25.67 -7.61 -15.10
N LYS A 158 -24.87 -7.18 -16.08
CA LYS A 158 -23.76 -8.00 -16.61
C LYS A 158 -22.76 -8.43 -15.54
N TYR A 159 -22.62 -7.66 -14.45
CA TYR A 159 -21.67 -7.92 -13.37
C TYR A 159 -22.35 -8.12 -12.01
N GLY A 160 -23.68 -7.97 -11.91
CA GLY A 160 -24.42 -7.99 -10.66
C GLY A 160 -24.06 -6.81 -9.76
N THR A 161 -24.78 -6.69 -8.64
CA THR A 161 -24.40 -5.78 -7.55
C THR A 161 -23.54 -6.54 -6.54
N TYR A 162 -22.46 -5.94 -6.11
CA TYR A 162 -21.53 -6.50 -5.15
C TYR A 162 -21.31 -5.52 -4.02
N LEU A 163 -21.61 -5.94 -2.79
CA LEU A 163 -21.39 -5.15 -1.59
C LEU A 163 -20.53 -5.96 -0.63
N VAL A 164 -19.41 -5.39 -0.22
CA VAL A 164 -18.50 -5.96 0.76
C VAL A 164 -18.42 -5.03 1.96
N ILE A 165 -18.52 -5.59 3.15
CA ILE A 165 -18.39 -4.84 4.40
C ILE A 165 -17.37 -5.55 5.28
N ASP A 166 -16.26 -4.88 5.58
CA ASP A 166 -15.30 -5.29 6.59
C ASP A 166 -15.59 -4.59 7.92
N PHE A 167 -15.57 -5.35 9.01
CA PHE A 167 -15.76 -4.79 10.34
C PHE A 167 -14.97 -5.56 11.40
N LEU A 168 -14.72 -4.89 12.50
CA LEU A 168 -13.91 -5.41 13.61
C LEU A 168 -14.78 -5.60 14.86
N ASN A 169 -14.61 -6.72 15.55
CA ASN A 169 -15.14 -6.91 16.89
C ASN A 169 -14.22 -7.82 17.73
N ASN A 170 -14.52 -7.97 19.00
CA ASN A 170 -13.73 -8.77 19.93
C ASN A 170 -14.15 -10.24 20.02
N SER A 171 -15.07 -10.69 19.18
CA SER A 171 -15.56 -12.08 19.16
C SER A 171 -15.07 -12.81 17.92
N THR A 172 -14.71 -14.09 18.09
CA THR A 172 -14.31 -14.99 17.00
C THR A 172 -15.47 -15.88 16.52
N SER A 173 -16.62 -15.81 17.15
CA SER A 173 -17.77 -16.70 16.87
C SER A 173 -19.10 -15.97 16.71
N ASP A 174 -19.18 -14.69 17.07
CA ASP A 174 -20.39 -13.89 17.02
C ASP A 174 -20.09 -12.48 16.53
N PHE A 175 -20.71 -12.07 15.45
CA PHE A 175 -20.62 -10.74 14.86
C PHE A 175 -21.86 -9.88 15.05
N THR A 176 -22.78 -10.29 15.96
CA THR A 176 -23.97 -9.50 16.27
C THR A 176 -23.58 -8.19 16.92
N GLY A 177 -24.07 -7.07 16.40
CA GLY A 177 -23.78 -5.76 16.96
C GLY A 177 -24.20 -4.61 16.07
N THR A 178 -23.90 -3.41 16.53
CA THR A 178 -24.02 -2.18 15.74
C THR A 178 -22.62 -1.67 15.46
N TYR A 179 -22.30 -1.47 14.19
CA TYR A 179 -21.00 -1.01 13.72
C TYR A 179 -21.14 0.39 13.11
N VAL A 180 -20.16 1.22 13.34
CA VAL A 180 -20.14 2.60 12.83
C VAL A 180 -18.85 2.75 12.01
N ALA A 181 -18.96 3.33 10.83
CA ALA A 181 -17.80 3.67 10.02
C ALA A 181 -16.92 4.69 10.77
N SER A 182 -15.62 4.46 10.77
CA SER A 182 -14.62 5.29 11.45
C SER A 182 -13.67 5.93 10.45
#